data_bf1de07d4059e01f47bb73148c7994d4
#
_entry.id   bf1de07d4059e01f47bb73148c7994d4
#
_cell.length_a   1.000
_cell.length_b   1.000
_cell.length_c   1.000
_cell.angle_alpha   90.00
_cell.angle_beta   90.00
_cell.angle_gamma   90.00
#
_symmetry.space_group_name_H-M   'P 1'
#
loop_
_entity.id
_entity.type
_entity.pdbx_description
1 polymer ?
#
loop_
_entity_poly.entity_id
_entity_poly.type
_entity_poly.pdbx_seq_one_letter_code
_entity_poly.pdbx_strand_id
1 'polypeptide(L)'
;MKNKYDITVIGAGLSSLMFLSKMLKNKPNLSVLILEQKKMIDHSQSFCVWEGPGLIDIEKEFKLKSKHRWNEILIEGNGKKIKKDIHPYRYVYHDGYTTLKSLSSQIEGRMKILYSAKVKKVTELDKNIQVSTSKGNFISEYLIDSRPKVEKGEVKSEYIQQAFIGSEIEVTSNYFNKFEATIMSFSKNKSETEFIYQLPFSKKRALIETTLFSNNPNLKKLQTKHAKNLKKYGSYKILRKEKGIIPMALIEAQRSKRIIKIGTGAGMVRASSGYSMRKIANWITECKEKTLTKNNLLSFSYSPNPLLDFFDKIFLRVIKDHPNKSPDLFINLFRKSNHKSFIKFLSDKPSWLDIINIIMSMPKCLMFKGLFKKK
;
A
#
# COMPACT_ATOMS: atom_id res chain seq x y z
N MET A 1 -1.91 -0.88 -35.78
CA MET A 1 -2.56 -0.50 -34.49
C MET A 1 -2.57 1.02 -34.39
N LYS A 2 -3.65 1.60 -33.80
CA LYS A 2 -3.66 3.03 -33.47
C LYS A 2 -2.55 3.30 -32.46
N ASN A 3 -1.59 4.18 -32.77
CA ASN A 3 -0.43 4.46 -31.92
C ASN A 3 -0.55 5.81 -31.17
N LYS A 4 -1.66 6.53 -31.39
CA LYS A 4 -1.93 7.83 -30.77
C LYS A 4 -3.18 7.76 -29.88
N TYR A 5 -3.05 8.25 -28.65
CA TYR A 5 -4.09 8.23 -27.61
C TYR A 5 -4.19 9.60 -26.92
N ASP A 6 -5.30 9.88 -26.27
CA ASP A 6 -5.42 11.06 -25.42
C ASP A 6 -4.61 10.86 -24.13
N ILE A 7 -4.72 9.69 -23.53
CA ILE A 7 -4.03 9.35 -22.28
C ILE A 7 -3.36 7.98 -22.41
N THR A 8 -2.09 7.89 -22.04
CA THR A 8 -1.42 6.63 -21.77
C THR A 8 -1.29 6.43 -20.26
N VAL A 9 -1.52 5.22 -19.79
CA VAL A 9 -1.38 4.83 -18.38
C VAL A 9 -0.32 3.73 -18.28
N ILE A 10 0.70 3.91 -17.45
CA ILE A 10 1.71 2.88 -17.20
C ILE A 10 1.36 2.14 -15.94
N GLY A 11 1.09 0.84 -16.09
CA GLY A 11 0.70 -0.10 -15.04
C GLY A 11 -0.80 -0.28 -14.89
N ALA A 12 -1.25 -1.54 -14.87
CA ALA A 12 -2.62 -1.95 -14.55
C ALA A 12 -2.73 -2.38 -13.08
N GLY A 13 -2.12 -1.62 -12.17
CA GLY A 13 -2.13 -1.85 -10.73
C GLY A 13 -3.34 -1.22 -10.03
N LEU A 14 -3.39 -1.37 -8.70
CA LEU A 14 -4.50 -0.92 -7.86
C LEU A 14 -4.85 0.57 -8.09
N SER A 15 -3.86 1.47 -8.04
CA SER A 15 -4.08 2.91 -8.16
C SER A 15 -4.65 3.30 -9.52
N SER A 16 -4.11 2.73 -10.61
CA SER A 16 -4.59 3.00 -11.96
C SER A 16 -6.01 2.51 -12.16
N LEU A 17 -6.28 1.25 -11.82
CA LEU A 17 -7.58 0.65 -12.06
C LEU A 17 -8.68 1.28 -11.18
N MET A 18 -8.38 1.58 -9.90
CA MET A 18 -9.32 2.33 -9.03
C MET A 18 -9.60 3.73 -9.58
N PHE A 19 -8.58 4.45 -10.01
CA PHE A 19 -8.74 5.79 -10.59
C PHE A 19 -9.59 5.75 -11.87
N LEU A 20 -9.22 4.90 -12.81
CA LEU A 20 -9.88 4.79 -14.10
C LEU A 20 -11.33 4.31 -13.97
N SER A 21 -11.63 3.36 -13.08
CA SER A 21 -13.00 2.88 -12.84
C SER A 21 -13.95 3.98 -12.36
N LYS A 22 -13.42 5.04 -11.74
CA LYS A 22 -14.22 6.18 -11.26
C LYS A 22 -14.23 7.36 -12.22
N MET A 23 -13.05 7.77 -12.69
CA MET A 23 -12.90 9.02 -13.43
C MET A 23 -13.39 8.91 -14.88
N LEU A 24 -13.37 7.71 -15.45
CA LEU A 24 -13.75 7.52 -16.87
C LEU A 24 -15.13 6.89 -17.09
N LYS A 25 -15.86 6.63 -16.02
CA LYS A 25 -17.17 5.96 -16.09
C LYS A 25 -18.16 6.64 -17.07
N ASN A 26 -18.10 7.96 -17.20
CA ASN A 26 -19.00 8.76 -18.00
C ASN A 26 -18.30 9.52 -19.16
N LYS A 27 -17.15 9.02 -19.64
CA LYS A 27 -16.32 9.71 -20.66
C LYS A 27 -15.98 8.81 -21.85
N PRO A 28 -16.95 8.49 -22.71
CA PRO A 28 -16.73 7.60 -23.85
C PRO A 28 -15.77 8.18 -24.92
N ASN A 29 -15.51 9.48 -24.92
CA ASN A 29 -14.74 10.17 -25.96
C ASN A 29 -13.23 10.24 -25.69
N LEU A 30 -12.74 9.76 -24.52
CA LEU A 30 -11.31 9.72 -24.24
C LEU A 30 -10.71 8.38 -24.67
N SER A 31 -9.73 8.44 -25.57
CA SER A 31 -8.96 7.25 -25.97
C SER A 31 -7.84 6.99 -24.95
N VAL A 32 -7.92 5.87 -24.22
CA VAL A 32 -6.98 5.53 -23.17
C VAL A 32 -6.29 4.20 -23.48
N LEU A 33 -4.96 4.20 -23.39
CA LEU A 33 -4.11 3.00 -23.48
C LEU A 33 -3.47 2.70 -22.14
N ILE A 34 -3.67 1.49 -21.61
CA ILE A 34 -2.97 0.99 -20.42
C ILE A 34 -1.85 0.07 -20.87
N LEU A 35 -0.62 0.34 -20.44
CA LEU A 35 0.58 -0.45 -20.71
C LEU A 35 0.95 -1.24 -19.47
N GLU A 36 0.80 -2.56 -19.50
CA GLU A 36 1.13 -3.45 -18.38
C GLU A 36 2.29 -4.37 -18.75
N GLN A 37 3.33 -4.43 -17.88
CA GLN A 37 4.50 -5.27 -18.12
C GLN A 37 4.24 -6.76 -17.87
N LYS A 38 3.30 -7.11 -16.99
CA LYS A 38 2.89 -8.50 -16.74
C LYS A 38 2.14 -9.07 -17.94
N LYS A 39 2.14 -10.38 -18.06
CA LYS A 39 1.37 -11.10 -19.12
C LYS A 39 -0.13 -11.06 -18.85
N MET A 40 -0.52 -10.98 -17.58
CA MET A 40 -1.90 -10.93 -17.12
C MET A 40 -1.95 -10.48 -15.65
N ILE A 41 -3.13 -10.19 -15.13
CA ILE A 41 -3.36 -10.05 -13.69
C ILE A 41 -3.09 -11.43 -13.04
N ASP A 42 -2.28 -11.43 -11.98
CA ASP A 42 -1.87 -12.65 -11.27
C ASP A 42 -2.25 -12.61 -9.78
N HIS A 43 -2.00 -13.72 -9.08
CA HIS A 43 -2.30 -13.88 -7.65
C HIS A 43 -1.16 -13.40 -6.73
N SER A 44 -0.26 -12.53 -7.18
CA SER A 44 0.94 -12.14 -6.44
C SER A 44 0.75 -11.00 -5.45
N GLN A 45 -0.48 -10.52 -5.25
CA GLN A 45 -0.76 -9.33 -4.43
C GLN A 45 -1.92 -9.56 -3.48
N SER A 46 -1.86 -8.86 -2.35
CA SER A 46 -2.92 -8.74 -1.35
C SER A 46 -3.10 -7.27 -0.99
N PHE A 47 -4.33 -6.89 -0.66
CA PHE A 47 -4.61 -5.53 -0.18
C PHE A 47 -5.38 -5.61 1.13
N CYS A 48 -4.83 -4.99 2.16
CA CYS A 48 -5.52 -4.88 3.44
C CYS A 48 -5.87 -3.42 3.73
N VAL A 49 -7.01 -3.23 4.39
CA VAL A 49 -7.53 -1.91 4.68
C VAL A 49 -8.33 -1.90 5.99
N TRP A 50 -8.31 -0.79 6.69
CA TRP A 50 -9.19 -0.54 7.83
C TRP A 50 -10.52 -0.01 7.32
N GLU A 51 -11.63 -0.55 7.82
CA GLU A 51 -13.00 -0.10 7.52
C GLU A 51 -13.78 0.19 8.79
N GLY A 52 -14.79 1.05 8.69
CA GLY A 52 -15.67 1.39 9.79
C GLY A 52 -16.22 2.81 9.73
N PRO A 53 -16.89 3.27 10.78
CA PRO A 53 -17.56 4.57 10.83
C PRO A 53 -16.61 5.74 10.54
N GLY A 54 -17.06 6.66 9.69
CA GLY A 54 -16.30 7.84 9.28
C GLY A 54 -15.21 7.57 8.24
N LEU A 55 -15.10 6.34 7.73
CA LEU A 55 -14.21 5.96 6.64
C LEU A 55 -15.02 5.65 5.37
N ILE A 56 -14.40 5.83 4.20
CA ILE A 56 -15.02 5.48 2.92
C ILE A 56 -15.28 3.97 2.90
N ASP A 57 -16.49 3.57 2.54
CA ASP A 57 -16.82 2.17 2.24
C ASP A 57 -16.24 1.80 0.88
N ILE A 58 -15.09 1.13 0.89
CA ILE A 58 -14.35 0.77 -0.33
C ILE A 58 -15.13 -0.25 -1.17
N GLU A 59 -15.81 -1.20 -0.54
CA GLU A 59 -16.60 -2.19 -1.27
C GLU A 59 -17.73 -1.54 -2.05
N LYS A 60 -18.48 -0.66 -1.40
CA LYS A 60 -19.57 0.09 -2.03
C LYS A 60 -19.04 1.08 -3.07
N GLU A 61 -18.02 1.87 -2.70
CA GLU A 61 -17.49 2.92 -3.57
C GLU A 61 -16.89 2.35 -4.85
N PHE A 62 -16.11 1.27 -4.78
CA PHE A 62 -15.41 0.69 -5.92
C PHE A 62 -16.04 -0.60 -6.45
N LYS A 63 -17.22 -0.99 -5.95
CA LYS A 63 -17.91 -2.23 -6.30
C LYS A 63 -17.00 -3.46 -6.17
N LEU A 64 -16.28 -3.51 -5.04
CA LEU A 64 -15.39 -4.60 -4.70
C LEU A 64 -16.04 -5.53 -3.68
N LYS A 65 -15.48 -6.74 -3.55
CA LYS A 65 -15.85 -7.71 -2.52
C LYS A 65 -14.60 -8.14 -1.76
N SER A 66 -14.61 -7.98 -0.45
CA SER A 66 -13.54 -8.51 0.40
C SER A 66 -13.63 -10.03 0.52
N LYS A 67 -12.50 -10.66 0.80
CA LYS A 67 -12.42 -12.11 1.01
C LYS A 67 -12.55 -12.48 2.48
N HIS A 68 -12.06 -11.63 3.39
CA HIS A 68 -12.11 -11.87 4.83
C HIS A 68 -12.08 -10.57 5.64
N ARG A 69 -12.58 -10.64 6.89
CA ARG A 69 -12.63 -9.51 7.84
C ARG A 69 -12.35 -9.98 9.24
N TRP A 70 -11.62 -9.15 10.02
CA TRP A 70 -11.32 -9.41 11.44
C TRP A 70 -11.73 -8.22 12.29
N ASN A 71 -12.33 -8.51 13.44
CA ASN A 71 -12.63 -7.53 14.48
C ASN A 71 -11.60 -7.59 15.61
N GLU A 72 -10.83 -8.67 15.72
CA GLU A 72 -9.79 -8.84 16.73
C GLU A 72 -8.41 -8.68 16.08
N ILE A 73 -7.61 -7.79 16.68
CA ILE A 73 -6.25 -7.48 16.22
C ILE A 73 -5.27 -7.81 17.32
N LEU A 74 -4.17 -8.46 16.94
CA LEU A 74 -3.07 -8.82 17.82
C LEU A 74 -1.78 -8.13 17.39
N ILE A 75 -1.07 -7.57 18.37
CA ILE A 75 0.35 -7.17 18.26
C ILE A 75 1.11 -7.80 19.41
N GLU A 76 2.24 -8.43 19.14
CA GLU A 76 3.05 -9.08 20.16
C GLU A 76 4.56 -8.89 19.94
N GLY A 77 5.31 -8.94 21.01
CA GLY A 77 6.78 -8.84 21.02
C GLY A 77 7.30 -8.48 22.42
N ASN A 78 8.59 -8.70 22.66
CA ASN A 78 9.25 -8.42 23.94
C ASN A 78 8.49 -9.01 25.16
N GLY A 79 7.91 -10.21 25.02
CA GLY A 79 7.13 -10.85 26.08
C GLY A 79 5.73 -10.27 26.31
N LYS A 80 5.31 -9.27 25.52
CA LYS A 80 3.98 -8.65 25.60
C LYS A 80 3.10 -9.14 24.47
N LYS A 81 1.84 -9.39 24.77
CA LYS A 81 0.81 -9.78 23.82
C LYS A 81 -0.41 -8.87 24.04
N ILE A 82 -0.71 -7.99 23.08
CA ILE A 82 -1.80 -7.03 23.17
C ILE A 82 -2.84 -7.37 22.10
N LYS A 83 -3.99 -7.77 22.57
CA LYS A 83 -5.16 -8.05 21.75
C LYS A 83 -6.20 -6.97 21.97
N LYS A 84 -6.84 -6.51 20.90
CA LYS A 84 -7.98 -5.57 20.93
C LYS A 84 -9.09 -6.03 20.04
N ASP A 85 -10.29 -6.00 20.56
CA ASP A 85 -11.51 -5.90 19.74
C ASP A 85 -11.60 -4.46 19.23
N ILE A 86 -11.73 -4.32 17.91
CA ILE A 86 -11.77 -3.04 17.22
C ILE A 86 -13.16 -2.65 16.74
N HIS A 87 -14.21 -3.42 17.12
CA HIS A 87 -15.61 -3.08 16.76
C HIS A 87 -15.95 -1.62 17.14
N PRO A 88 -16.65 -0.86 16.28
CA PRO A 88 -17.30 -1.21 15.01
C PRO A 88 -16.39 -1.15 13.78
N TYR A 89 -15.07 -0.95 13.97
CA TYR A 89 -14.10 -1.05 12.89
C TYR A 89 -13.75 -2.51 12.61
N ARG A 90 -13.12 -2.74 11.47
CA ARG A 90 -12.64 -4.06 11.05
C ARG A 90 -11.40 -3.92 10.18
N TYR A 91 -10.55 -4.92 10.22
CA TYR A 91 -9.45 -5.09 9.32
C TYR A 91 -9.90 -6.00 8.18
N VAL A 92 -9.74 -5.56 6.95
CA VAL A 92 -10.38 -6.19 5.78
C VAL A 92 -9.32 -6.59 4.78
N TYR A 93 -9.43 -7.82 4.28
CA TYR A 93 -8.54 -8.40 3.27
C TYR A 93 -9.26 -8.49 1.93
N HIS A 94 -8.64 -7.89 0.93
CA HIS A 94 -9.00 -8.01 -0.47
C HIS A 94 -7.95 -8.85 -1.21
N ASP A 95 -8.38 -9.94 -1.81
CA ASP A 95 -7.53 -10.74 -2.68
C ASP A 95 -7.16 -9.92 -3.92
N GLY A 96 -5.86 -9.84 -4.22
CA GLY A 96 -5.36 -8.94 -5.26
C GLY A 96 -5.87 -9.32 -6.65
N TYR A 97 -5.94 -10.62 -6.98
CA TYR A 97 -6.43 -11.07 -8.27
C TYR A 97 -7.90 -10.69 -8.48
N THR A 98 -8.76 -11.04 -7.54
CA THR A 98 -10.20 -10.75 -7.65
C THR A 98 -10.47 -9.25 -7.65
N THR A 99 -9.73 -8.47 -6.86
CA THR A 99 -9.83 -7.01 -6.81
C THR A 99 -9.46 -6.37 -8.14
N LEU A 100 -8.28 -6.69 -8.67
CA LEU A 100 -7.81 -6.11 -9.94
C LEU A 100 -8.65 -6.57 -11.12
N LYS A 101 -9.10 -7.82 -11.12
CA LYS A 101 -10.02 -8.37 -12.12
C LYS A 101 -11.35 -7.61 -12.13
N SER A 102 -11.96 -7.40 -10.94
CA SER A 102 -13.20 -6.64 -10.78
C SER A 102 -13.05 -5.19 -11.25
N LEU A 103 -11.95 -4.52 -10.90
CA LEU A 103 -11.70 -3.16 -11.37
C LEU A 103 -11.46 -3.11 -12.89
N SER A 104 -10.73 -4.09 -13.44
CA SER A 104 -10.47 -4.18 -14.87
C SER A 104 -11.76 -4.39 -15.68
N SER A 105 -12.67 -5.25 -15.20
CA SER A 105 -13.96 -5.46 -15.88
C SER A 105 -14.86 -4.22 -15.89
N GLN A 106 -14.73 -3.34 -14.90
CA GLN A 106 -15.49 -2.08 -14.87
C GLN A 106 -15.08 -1.07 -15.96
N ILE A 107 -13.89 -1.25 -16.55
CA ILE A 107 -13.35 -0.40 -17.62
C ILE A 107 -13.26 -1.14 -18.97
N GLU A 108 -13.65 -2.41 -19.02
CA GLU A 108 -13.64 -3.23 -20.23
C GLU A 108 -14.53 -2.62 -21.33
N GLY A 109 -14.08 -2.73 -22.59
CA GLY A 109 -14.75 -2.12 -23.74
C GLY A 109 -14.55 -0.60 -23.90
N ARG A 110 -14.04 0.08 -22.88
CA ARG A 110 -13.79 1.54 -22.89
C ARG A 110 -12.33 1.91 -23.10
N MET A 111 -11.42 1.01 -22.81
CA MET A 111 -9.98 1.22 -22.84
C MET A 111 -9.27 -0.02 -23.36
N LYS A 112 -8.08 0.20 -23.90
CA LYS A 112 -7.21 -0.89 -24.33
C LYS A 112 -6.16 -1.16 -23.28
N ILE A 113 -6.09 -2.39 -22.77
CA ILE A 113 -4.97 -2.87 -21.94
C ILE A 113 -4.03 -3.67 -22.83
N LEU A 114 -2.79 -3.24 -22.92
CA LEU A 114 -1.73 -3.95 -23.63
C LEU A 114 -0.80 -4.62 -22.60
N TYR A 115 -1.00 -5.92 -22.42
CA TYR A 115 -0.16 -6.75 -21.56
C TYR A 115 1.19 -7.06 -22.21
N SER A 116 2.18 -7.49 -21.42
CA SER A 116 3.57 -7.76 -21.84
C SER A 116 4.25 -6.54 -22.48
N ALA A 117 3.78 -5.33 -22.18
CA ALA A 117 4.28 -4.06 -22.71
C ALA A 117 5.21 -3.40 -21.69
N LYS A 118 6.43 -3.90 -21.57
CA LYS A 118 7.44 -3.30 -20.68
C LYS A 118 7.88 -1.95 -21.22
N VAL A 119 7.62 -0.88 -20.47
CA VAL A 119 8.05 0.47 -20.82
C VAL A 119 9.57 0.57 -20.67
N LYS A 120 10.23 1.03 -21.73
CA LYS A 120 11.69 1.23 -21.83
C LYS A 120 12.07 2.69 -21.57
N LYS A 121 11.34 3.62 -22.20
CA LYS A 121 11.61 5.06 -22.11
C LYS A 121 10.31 5.86 -22.19
N VAL A 122 10.24 6.93 -21.42
CA VAL A 122 9.23 7.98 -21.50
C VAL A 122 9.95 9.27 -21.86
N THR A 123 9.46 9.97 -22.89
CA THR A 123 10.01 11.25 -23.31
C THR A 123 8.86 12.25 -23.39
N GLU A 124 8.90 13.27 -22.55
CA GLU A 124 7.98 14.39 -22.59
C GLU A 124 8.47 15.41 -23.62
N LEU A 125 7.59 15.76 -24.56
CA LEU A 125 7.78 16.76 -25.58
C LEU A 125 6.78 17.91 -25.35
N ASP A 126 6.95 19.03 -26.06
CA ASP A 126 6.11 20.21 -25.86
C ASP A 126 4.60 19.93 -26.05
N LYS A 127 4.24 19.12 -27.03
CA LYS A 127 2.82 18.86 -27.39
C LYS A 127 2.33 17.47 -27.02
N ASN A 128 3.21 16.52 -26.73
CA ASN A 128 2.84 15.13 -26.47
C ASN A 128 3.91 14.38 -25.68
N ILE A 129 3.60 13.14 -25.35
CA ILE A 129 4.49 12.21 -24.70
C ILE A 129 4.72 11.00 -25.62
N GLN A 130 5.96 10.59 -25.74
CA GLN A 130 6.34 9.36 -26.41
C GLN A 130 6.71 8.30 -25.39
N VAL A 131 6.08 7.13 -25.50
CA VAL A 131 6.35 5.97 -24.64
C VAL A 131 6.86 4.83 -25.49
N SER A 132 8.16 4.50 -25.31
CA SER A 132 8.78 3.34 -25.96
C SER A 132 8.64 2.10 -25.09
N THR A 133 8.20 1.00 -25.67
CA THR A 133 7.93 -0.27 -24.97
C THR A 133 8.53 -1.46 -25.72
N SER A 134 8.41 -2.66 -25.11
CA SER A 134 8.72 -3.93 -25.79
C SER A 134 7.72 -4.29 -26.91
N LYS A 135 6.59 -3.58 -27.03
CA LYS A 135 5.52 -3.84 -28.01
C LYS A 135 5.37 -2.71 -29.03
N GLY A 136 6.34 -1.80 -29.11
CA GLY A 136 6.33 -0.65 -30.01
C GLY A 136 6.27 0.70 -29.28
N ASN A 137 6.13 1.76 -30.06
CA ASN A 137 6.09 3.14 -29.56
C ASN A 137 4.67 3.69 -29.62
N PHE A 138 4.29 4.41 -28.58
CA PHE A 138 2.98 5.03 -28.45
C PHE A 138 3.14 6.52 -28.16
N ILE A 139 2.19 7.30 -28.62
CA ILE A 139 2.13 8.76 -28.44
C ILE A 139 0.83 9.09 -27.72
N SER A 140 0.89 9.97 -26.74
CA SER A 140 -0.32 10.51 -26.07
C SER A 140 -0.14 11.97 -25.68
N GLU A 141 -1.27 12.66 -25.46
CA GLU A 141 -1.22 14.04 -24.98
C GLU A 141 -0.79 14.08 -23.49
N TYR A 142 -1.23 13.11 -22.71
CA TYR A 142 -0.94 13.00 -21.28
C TYR A 142 -0.55 11.59 -20.87
N LEU A 143 0.14 11.50 -19.75
CA LEU A 143 0.58 10.24 -19.13
C LEU A 143 0.17 10.17 -17.67
N ILE A 144 -0.35 9.01 -17.29
CA ILE A 144 -0.49 8.59 -15.88
C ILE A 144 0.55 7.53 -15.59
N ASP A 145 1.51 7.83 -14.72
CA ASP A 145 2.58 6.89 -14.35
C ASP A 145 2.30 6.30 -12.95
N SER A 146 1.94 5.03 -12.90
CA SER A 146 1.69 4.31 -11.64
C SER A 146 2.84 3.38 -11.21
N ARG A 147 3.99 3.47 -11.88
CA ARG A 147 5.16 2.67 -11.50
C ARG A 147 5.63 3.02 -10.09
N PRO A 148 6.10 2.04 -9.30
CA PRO A 148 6.62 2.28 -7.96
C PRO A 148 8.02 2.92 -7.97
N LYS A 149 8.40 3.57 -9.07
CA LYS A 149 9.70 4.21 -9.26
C LYS A 149 9.73 5.56 -8.56
N VAL A 150 10.68 5.72 -7.65
CA VAL A 150 10.94 6.96 -6.91
C VAL A 150 12.32 7.47 -7.30
N GLU A 151 12.40 8.70 -7.75
CA GLU A 151 13.67 9.35 -8.08
C GLU A 151 14.31 9.93 -6.80
N LYS A 152 15.65 10.01 -6.77
CA LYS A 152 16.39 10.45 -5.57
C LYS A 152 15.94 11.82 -5.05
N GLY A 153 15.61 12.76 -5.91
CA GLY A 153 15.15 14.11 -5.56
C GLY A 153 13.71 14.18 -5.04
N GLU A 154 12.92 13.13 -5.19
CA GLU A 154 11.53 13.07 -4.76
C GLU A 154 11.37 12.63 -3.30
N VAL A 155 12.41 12.10 -2.67
CA VAL A 155 12.38 11.65 -1.27
C VAL A 155 12.60 12.82 -0.33
N LYS A 156 11.64 13.07 0.57
CA LYS A 156 11.63 14.20 1.52
C LYS A 156 11.81 13.79 2.99
N SER A 157 12.05 12.52 3.25
CA SER A 157 12.25 11.97 4.60
C SER A 157 13.38 10.94 4.64
N GLU A 158 13.49 10.24 5.77
CA GLU A 158 14.24 8.99 5.81
C GLU A 158 13.63 7.98 4.82
N TYR A 159 14.47 7.20 4.17
CA TYR A 159 14.04 6.15 3.24
C TYR A 159 14.27 4.80 3.88
N ILE A 160 13.19 4.11 4.18
CA ILE A 160 13.18 2.73 4.67
C ILE A 160 12.38 1.91 3.67
N GLN A 161 12.69 0.64 3.55
CA GLN A 161 11.96 -0.30 2.72
C GLN A 161 11.29 -1.35 3.59
N GLN A 162 10.00 -1.52 3.44
CA GLN A 162 9.28 -2.67 3.95
C GLN A 162 9.38 -3.79 2.92
N ALA A 163 10.26 -4.76 3.19
CA ALA A 163 10.36 -5.96 2.38
C ALA A 163 9.59 -7.11 3.04
N PHE A 164 8.90 -7.90 2.25
CA PHE A 164 8.16 -9.04 2.75
C PHE A 164 8.19 -10.24 1.81
N ILE A 165 8.13 -11.42 2.41
CA ILE A 165 7.88 -12.70 1.74
C ILE A 165 6.67 -13.33 2.42
N GLY A 166 5.64 -13.65 1.64
CA GLY A 166 4.38 -14.21 2.11
C GLY A 166 4.07 -15.57 1.47
N SER A 167 3.43 -16.41 2.23
CA SER A 167 2.85 -17.69 1.77
C SER A 167 1.46 -17.86 2.36
N GLU A 168 0.49 -18.10 1.51
CA GLU A 168 -0.80 -18.62 1.95
C GLU A 168 -0.66 -20.12 2.12
N ILE A 169 -0.84 -20.61 3.35
CA ILE A 169 -0.65 -22.00 3.71
C ILE A 169 -1.95 -22.65 4.17
N GLU A 170 -2.06 -23.93 3.94
CA GLU A 170 -3.09 -24.80 4.50
C GLU A 170 -2.43 -25.90 5.33
N VAL A 171 -2.78 -25.97 6.62
CA VAL A 171 -2.26 -26.96 7.58
C VAL A 171 -3.22 -28.13 7.77
N THR A 172 -2.72 -29.27 8.19
CA THR A 172 -3.52 -30.51 8.34
C THR A 172 -4.48 -30.45 9.53
N SER A 173 -4.09 -29.83 10.63
CA SER A 173 -4.89 -29.71 11.86
C SER A 173 -5.40 -28.28 12.09
N ASN A 174 -6.36 -28.10 13.02
CA ASN A 174 -6.82 -26.79 13.41
C ASN A 174 -5.74 -26.06 14.19
N TYR A 175 -5.18 -25.00 13.61
CA TYR A 175 -4.07 -24.24 14.16
C TYR A 175 -4.42 -22.76 14.40
N PHE A 176 -5.22 -22.16 13.53
CA PHE A 176 -5.45 -20.73 13.51
C PHE A 176 -6.76 -20.30 14.20
N ASN A 177 -6.73 -19.15 14.86
CA ASN A 177 -7.95 -18.45 15.24
C ASN A 177 -8.43 -17.56 14.07
N LYS A 178 -9.50 -17.95 13.38
CA LYS A 178 -10.00 -17.25 12.21
C LYS A 178 -10.59 -15.85 12.51
N PHE A 179 -10.80 -15.50 13.76
CA PHE A 179 -11.38 -14.22 14.17
C PHE A 179 -10.32 -13.16 14.53
N GLU A 180 -9.05 -13.55 14.61
CA GLU A 180 -7.95 -12.71 15.07
C GLU A 180 -6.90 -12.55 13.97
N ALA A 181 -6.59 -11.31 13.58
CA ALA A 181 -5.46 -11.01 12.71
C ALA A 181 -4.27 -10.53 13.53
N THR A 182 -3.11 -11.20 13.37
CA THR A 182 -1.85 -10.74 13.95
C THR A 182 -1.18 -9.81 12.97
N ILE A 183 -1.24 -8.49 13.22
CA ILE A 183 -0.65 -7.50 12.33
C ILE A 183 0.85 -7.30 12.56
N MET A 184 1.37 -7.60 13.74
CA MET A 184 2.80 -7.60 14.03
C MET A 184 3.10 -8.59 15.16
N SER A 185 3.88 -9.65 14.87
CA SER A 185 4.51 -10.51 15.87
C SER A 185 6.03 -10.33 15.73
N PHE A 186 6.61 -9.49 16.61
CA PHE A 186 8.00 -9.09 16.49
C PHE A 186 8.98 -10.19 16.85
N SER A 187 10.02 -10.33 16.03
CA SER A 187 11.17 -11.20 16.35
C SER A 187 12.11 -10.52 17.33
N LYS A 188 13.01 -11.33 17.94
CA LYS A 188 14.07 -10.82 18.85
C LYS A 188 15.26 -10.18 18.11
N ASN A 189 15.09 -9.78 16.83
CA ASN A 189 16.15 -9.11 16.08
C ASN A 189 16.36 -7.69 16.64
N LYS A 190 17.63 -7.35 16.95
CA LYS A 190 17.98 -6.04 17.51
C LYS A 190 18.51 -5.06 16.47
N SER A 191 18.95 -5.53 15.31
CA SER A 191 19.55 -4.67 14.27
C SER A 191 18.55 -4.13 13.29
N GLU A 192 17.41 -4.80 13.11
CA GLU A 192 16.36 -4.43 12.16
C GLU A 192 14.99 -4.71 12.78
N THR A 193 13.97 -3.97 12.30
CA THR A 193 12.58 -4.20 12.71
C THR A 193 11.99 -5.34 11.88
N GLU A 194 11.87 -6.51 12.47
CA GLU A 194 11.36 -7.72 11.84
C GLU A 194 10.17 -8.27 12.59
N PHE A 195 9.13 -8.67 11.84
CA PHE A 195 7.92 -9.25 12.40
C PHE A 195 7.25 -10.24 11.45
N ILE A 196 6.41 -11.10 12.02
CA ILE A 196 5.50 -11.95 11.28
C ILE A 196 4.12 -11.28 11.25
N TYR A 197 3.53 -11.23 10.07
CA TYR A 197 2.15 -10.85 9.84
C TYR A 197 1.36 -12.11 9.51
N GLN A 198 0.21 -12.33 10.17
CA GLN A 198 -0.58 -13.55 10.05
C GLN A 198 -2.05 -13.22 9.91
N LEU A 199 -2.64 -13.63 8.80
CA LEU A 199 -4.05 -13.44 8.46
C LEU A 199 -4.75 -14.77 8.29
N PRO A 200 -5.42 -15.28 9.32
CA PRO A 200 -6.15 -16.55 9.26
C PRO A 200 -7.47 -16.38 8.50
N PHE A 201 -7.69 -17.19 7.47
CA PHE A 201 -8.94 -17.27 6.73
C PHE A 201 -9.87 -18.37 7.24
N SER A 202 -9.31 -19.38 7.89
CA SER A 202 -10.03 -20.47 8.56
C SER A 202 -9.18 -21.04 9.69
N LYS A 203 -9.67 -22.06 10.39
CA LYS A 203 -8.87 -22.78 11.39
C LYS A 203 -7.63 -23.47 10.79
N LYS A 204 -7.62 -23.73 9.47
CA LYS A 204 -6.54 -24.45 8.78
C LYS A 204 -5.80 -23.61 7.73
N ARG A 205 -6.29 -22.43 7.37
CA ARG A 205 -5.73 -21.64 6.27
C ARG A 205 -5.42 -20.23 6.69
N ALA A 206 -4.20 -19.76 6.39
CA ALA A 206 -3.74 -18.41 6.69
C ALA A 206 -2.73 -17.90 5.68
N LEU A 207 -2.68 -16.58 5.48
CA LEU A 207 -1.54 -15.90 4.88
C LEU A 207 -0.53 -15.60 6.00
N ILE A 208 0.70 -16.04 5.80
CA ILE A 208 1.82 -15.77 6.70
C ILE A 208 2.86 -14.96 5.94
N GLU A 209 3.26 -13.82 6.47
CA GLU A 209 4.33 -13.00 5.91
C GLU A 209 5.45 -12.81 6.92
N THR A 210 6.68 -12.91 6.45
CA THR A 210 7.86 -12.44 7.18
C THR A 210 8.23 -11.08 6.60
N THR A 211 8.15 -10.04 7.42
CA THR A 211 8.31 -8.65 7.04
C THR A 211 9.50 -8.03 7.75
N LEU A 212 10.25 -7.21 7.02
CA LEU A 212 11.46 -6.55 7.47
C LEU A 212 11.43 -5.07 7.07
N PHE A 213 11.69 -4.18 8.03
CA PHE A 213 12.01 -2.78 7.75
C PHE A 213 13.52 -2.59 7.71
N SER A 214 14.05 -2.20 6.55
CA SER A 214 15.49 -2.07 6.32
C SER A 214 15.78 -1.02 5.27
N ASN A 215 16.95 -0.40 5.35
CA ASN A 215 17.41 0.54 4.31
C ASN A 215 17.85 -0.19 3.03
N ASN A 216 18.27 -1.44 3.15
CA ASN A 216 18.74 -2.28 2.03
C ASN A 216 18.38 -3.75 2.28
N PRO A 217 17.11 -4.16 2.09
CA PRO A 217 16.66 -5.50 2.41
C PRO A 217 17.19 -6.54 1.42
N ASN A 218 17.71 -7.65 1.95
CA ASN A 218 18.12 -8.80 1.16
C ASN A 218 16.96 -9.82 1.08
N LEU A 219 16.26 -9.84 -0.06
CA LEU A 219 15.11 -10.72 -0.28
C LEU A 219 15.47 -12.22 -0.23
N LYS A 220 16.67 -12.63 -0.64
CA LYS A 220 17.10 -14.03 -0.56
C LYS A 220 17.23 -14.46 0.89
N LYS A 221 17.89 -13.65 1.74
CA LYS A 221 18.01 -13.89 3.17
C LYS A 221 16.63 -13.90 3.84
N LEU A 222 15.75 -12.99 3.47
CA LEU A 222 14.38 -12.92 3.99
C LEU A 222 13.57 -14.17 3.59
N GLN A 223 13.75 -14.70 2.38
CA GLN A 223 13.10 -15.92 1.90
C GLN A 223 13.52 -17.15 2.71
N THR A 224 14.83 -17.30 3.01
CA THR A 224 15.34 -18.37 3.90
C THR A 224 14.73 -18.26 5.29
N LYS A 225 14.64 -17.04 5.83
CA LYS A 225 14.03 -16.77 7.13
C LYS A 225 12.53 -17.11 7.16
N HIS A 226 11.81 -16.72 6.09
CA HIS A 226 10.39 -17.05 5.92
C HIS A 226 10.18 -18.57 5.91
N ALA A 227 10.99 -19.32 5.17
CA ALA A 227 10.91 -20.78 5.15
C ALA A 227 11.16 -21.39 6.54
N LYS A 228 12.10 -20.83 7.33
CA LYS A 228 12.33 -21.22 8.72
C LYS A 228 11.10 -20.92 9.60
N ASN A 229 10.49 -19.75 9.45
CA ASN A 229 9.31 -19.33 10.20
C ASN A 229 8.09 -20.23 9.91
N LEU A 230 7.97 -20.74 8.70
CA LEU A 230 6.87 -21.65 8.33
C LEU A 230 6.97 -23.03 9.00
N LYS A 231 8.17 -23.49 9.38
CA LYS A 231 8.36 -24.81 10.04
C LYS A 231 7.54 -24.95 11.33
N LYS A 232 7.25 -23.86 12.05
CA LYS A 232 6.45 -23.88 13.29
C LYS A 232 5.00 -24.37 13.08
N TYR A 233 4.51 -24.34 11.85
CA TYR A 233 3.13 -24.79 11.53
C TYR A 233 3.02 -26.28 11.22
N GLY A 234 4.12 -27.06 11.34
CA GLY A 234 4.14 -28.49 11.05
C GLY A 234 4.01 -28.79 9.57
N SER A 235 3.20 -29.80 9.23
CA SER A 235 2.92 -30.14 7.83
C SER A 235 1.93 -29.16 7.22
N TYR A 236 2.30 -28.56 6.11
CA TYR A 236 1.47 -27.59 5.39
C TYR A 236 1.64 -27.69 3.87
N LYS A 237 0.61 -27.27 3.14
CA LYS A 237 0.64 -27.04 1.70
C LYS A 237 0.70 -25.53 1.44
N ILE A 238 1.57 -25.08 0.54
CA ILE A 238 1.58 -23.69 0.06
C ILE A 238 0.58 -23.58 -1.08
N LEU A 239 -0.42 -22.71 -0.92
CA LEU A 239 -1.45 -22.44 -1.91
C LEU A 239 -1.06 -21.29 -2.83
N ARG A 240 -0.40 -20.25 -2.27
CA ARG A 240 -0.02 -19.03 -2.97
C ARG A 240 1.25 -18.42 -2.33
N LYS A 241 2.03 -17.75 -3.15
CA LYS A 241 3.21 -16.97 -2.67
C LYS A 241 3.10 -15.54 -3.12
N GLU A 242 3.58 -14.63 -2.28
CA GLU A 242 3.73 -13.23 -2.60
C GLU A 242 5.04 -12.68 -2.04
N LYS A 243 5.53 -11.61 -2.66
CA LYS A 243 6.71 -10.88 -2.20
C LYS A 243 6.66 -9.45 -2.70
N GLY A 244 7.25 -8.54 -1.95
CA GLY A 244 7.32 -7.16 -2.38
C GLY A 244 8.33 -6.36 -1.57
N ILE A 245 8.58 -5.16 -2.08
CA ILE A 245 9.29 -4.09 -1.40
C ILE A 245 8.42 -2.84 -1.53
N ILE A 246 8.06 -2.26 -0.41
CA ILE A 246 7.26 -1.04 -0.33
C ILE A 246 8.17 0.07 0.21
N PRO A 247 8.33 1.19 -0.51
CA PRO A 247 9.06 2.32 0.01
C PRO A 247 8.26 2.96 1.17
N MET A 248 8.88 3.03 2.33
CA MET A 248 8.40 3.77 3.50
C MET A 248 9.17 5.09 3.53
N ALA A 249 8.62 6.09 2.87
CA ALA A 249 9.21 7.42 2.76
C ALA A 249 8.14 8.45 2.40
N LEU A 250 8.38 9.70 2.73
CA LEU A 250 7.62 10.81 2.17
C LEU A 250 8.14 11.07 0.77
N ILE A 251 7.27 10.99 -0.21
CA ILE A 251 7.58 11.15 -1.62
C ILE A 251 6.78 12.31 -2.17
N GLU A 252 7.47 13.26 -2.77
CA GLU A 252 6.89 14.38 -3.50
C GLU A 252 7.26 14.22 -4.98
N ALA A 253 6.29 13.82 -5.78
CA ALA A 253 6.49 13.61 -7.21
C ALA A 253 6.87 14.92 -7.90
N GLN A 254 7.84 14.88 -8.80
CA GLN A 254 8.22 16.04 -9.59
C GLN A 254 7.04 16.50 -10.45
N ARG A 255 6.85 17.82 -10.54
CA ARG A 255 5.84 18.42 -11.41
C ARG A 255 6.24 18.25 -12.87
N SER A 256 5.26 17.94 -13.71
CA SER A 256 5.41 17.83 -15.14
C SER A 256 4.22 18.58 -15.81
N LYS A 257 4.41 19.00 -17.05
CA LYS A 257 3.35 19.65 -17.84
C LYS A 257 2.32 18.64 -18.37
N ARG A 258 2.68 17.35 -18.45
CA ARG A 258 1.85 16.34 -19.12
C ARG A 258 1.80 14.99 -18.38
N ILE A 259 2.56 14.84 -17.29
CA ILE A 259 2.64 13.58 -16.55
C ILE A 259 2.11 13.79 -15.13
N ILE A 260 1.19 12.92 -14.70
CA ILE A 260 0.89 12.75 -13.28
C ILE A 260 1.42 11.39 -12.82
N LYS A 261 2.06 11.37 -11.66
CA LYS A 261 2.35 10.13 -10.94
C LYS A 261 1.20 9.80 -10.01
N ILE A 262 0.88 8.51 -9.89
CA ILE A 262 -0.11 7.98 -8.95
C ILE A 262 0.43 6.74 -8.24
N GLY A 263 -0.24 6.32 -7.17
CA GLY A 263 0.17 5.13 -6.42
C GLY A 263 1.49 5.30 -5.67
N THR A 264 2.26 4.24 -5.58
CA THR A 264 3.51 4.19 -4.79
C THR A 264 4.52 5.25 -5.21
N GLY A 265 4.69 5.47 -6.52
CA GLY A 265 5.63 6.47 -7.05
C GLY A 265 5.21 7.92 -6.82
N ALA A 266 3.98 8.16 -6.39
CA ALA A 266 3.46 9.47 -6.00
C ALA A 266 3.34 9.65 -4.47
N GLY A 267 3.85 8.71 -3.67
CA GLY A 267 3.73 8.78 -2.21
C GLY A 267 2.34 8.41 -1.68
N MET A 268 1.50 7.72 -2.48
CA MET A 268 0.20 7.23 -2.02
C MET A 268 0.31 5.96 -1.18
N VAL A 269 1.42 5.81 -0.48
CA VAL A 269 1.63 4.82 0.57
C VAL A 269 1.79 5.56 1.88
N ARG A 270 1.14 5.11 2.94
CA ARG A 270 1.37 5.69 4.26
C ARG A 270 2.79 5.36 4.70
N ALA A 271 3.63 6.38 4.85
CA ALA A 271 5.06 6.19 5.06
C ALA A 271 5.39 5.42 6.35
N SER A 272 4.58 5.58 7.41
CA SER A 272 4.77 4.89 8.70
C SER A 272 4.24 3.46 8.75
N SER A 273 3.42 3.01 7.78
CA SER A 273 2.73 1.70 7.87
C SER A 273 2.73 0.87 6.60
N GLY A 274 3.08 1.45 5.45
CA GLY A 274 3.06 0.75 4.16
C GLY A 274 1.66 0.58 3.53
N TYR A 275 0.57 1.02 4.19
CA TYR A 275 -0.77 0.92 3.62
C TYR A 275 -0.99 1.90 2.47
N SER A 276 -1.59 1.43 1.37
CA SER A 276 -1.82 2.24 0.17
C SER A 276 -3.30 2.35 -0.23
N MET A 277 -4.06 1.27 -0.13
CA MET A 277 -5.42 1.20 -0.67
C MET A 277 -6.35 2.29 -0.12
N ARG A 278 -6.30 2.56 1.19
CA ARG A 278 -7.09 3.62 1.83
C ARG A 278 -6.68 5.00 1.34
N LYS A 279 -5.39 5.26 1.25
CA LYS A 279 -4.85 6.55 0.80
C LYS A 279 -5.24 6.82 -0.66
N ILE A 280 -5.16 5.81 -1.52
CA ILE A 280 -5.63 5.87 -2.91
C ILE A 280 -7.14 6.15 -2.97
N ALA A 281 -7.94 5.43 -2.17
CA ALA A 281 -9.39 5.62 -2.14
C ALA A 281 -9.79 7.03 -1.67
N ASN A 282 -9.14 7.55 -0.62
CA ASN A 282 -9.36 8.91 -0.14
C ASN A 282 -9.08 9.95 -1.24
N TRP A 283 -7.92 9.86 -1.88
CA TRP A 283 -7.55 10.76 -2.99
C TRP A 283 -8.56 10.70 -4.15
N ILE A 284 -8.96 9.52 -4.59
CA ILE A 284 -9.95 9.38 -5.67
C ILE A 284 -11.28 10.01 -5.28
N THR A 285 -11.72 9.86 -4.04
CA THR A 285 -12.98 10.45 -3.57
C THR A 285 -12.88 11.99 -3.54
N GLU A 286 -11.75 12.55 -3.15
CA GLU A 286 -11.49 13.99 -3.21
C GLU A 286 -11.49 14.52 -4.66
N CYS A 287 -11.05 13.68 -5.60
CA CYS A 287 -11.09 13.99 -7.04
C CYS A 287 -12.48 13.84 -7.68
N LYS A 288 -13.42 13.17 -7.03
CA LYS A 288 -14.71 12.75 -7.61
C LYS A 288 -15.57 13.89 -8.13
N GLU A 289 -15.48 15.06 -7.52
CA GLU A 289 -16.24 16.27 -7.94
C GLU A 289 -15.66 16.89 -9.21
N LYS A 290 -14.44 16.53 -9.59
CA LYS A 290 -13.80 17.02 -10.81
C LYS A 290 -14.14 16.10 -11.98
N THR A 291 -14.62 16.69 -13.05
CA THR A 291 -14.82 15.96 -14.30
C THR A 291 -13.49 15.84 -15.05
N LEU A 292 -13.01 14.63 -15.30
CA LEU A 292 -11.80 14.41 -16.09
C LEU A 292 -12.04 14.83 -17.55
N THR A 293 -11.21 15.75 -18.05
CA THR A 293 -11.16 16.21 -19.44
C THR A 293 -9.74 16.09 -19.97
N LYS A 294 -9.55 16.24 -21.29
CA LYS A 294 -8.20 16.27 -21.88
C LYS A 294 -7.30 17.33 -21.25
N ASN A 295 -7.86 18.47 -20.85
CA ASN A 295 -7.09 19.65 -20.44
C ASN A 295 -6.86 19.76 -18.93
N ASN A 296 -7.47 18.90 -18.10
CA ASN A 296 -7.38 19.04 -16.64
C ASN A 296 -6.73 17.85 -15.90
N LEU A 297 -6.07 16.93 -16.63
CA LEU A 297 -5.46 15.77 -15.98
C LEU A 297 -4.51 16.16 -14.83
N LEU A 298 -3.75 17.23 -15.01
CA LEU A 298 -2.79 17.69 -14.00
C LEU A 298 -3.45 18.15 -12.69
N SER A 299 -4.72 18.54 -12.72
CA SER A 299 -5.48 18.91 -11.52
C SER A 299 -5.77 17.73 -10.59
N PHE A 300 -5.54 16.51 -11.07
CA PHE A 300 -5.64 15.27 -10.30
C PHE A 300 -4.32 14.84 -9.64
N SER A 301 -3.28 15.67 -9.71
CA SER A 301 -2.03 15.40 -9.00
C SER A 301 -2.29 15.20 -7.51
N TYR A 302 -1.67 14.16 -6.94
CA TYR A 302 -1.78 13.88 -5.52
C TYR A 302 -1.04 14.94 -4.69
N SER A 303 -1.69 15.42 -3.64
CA SER A 303 -1.09 16.31 -2.64
C SER A 303 -1.11 15.64 -1.26
N PRO A 304 0.03 15.44 -0.63
CA PRO A 304 0.10 14.82 0.69
C PRO A 304 -0.48 15.74 1.78
N ASN A 305 -0.84 15.16 2.93
CA ASN A 305 -1.27 15.90 4.11
C ASN A 305 -0.03 16.30 4.95
N PRO A 306 0.32 17.60 5.05
CA PRO A 306 1.56 18.02 5.71
C PRO A 306 1.65 17.63 7.19
N LEU A 307 0.51 17.63 7.91
CA LEU A 307 0.47 17.28 9.32
C LEU A 307 0.77 15.79 9.54
N LEU A 308 0.16 14.93 8.74
CA LEU A 308 0.40 13.48 8.82
C LEU A 308 1.83 13.14 8.38
N ASP A 309 2.33 13.81 7.35
CA ASP A 309 3.70 13.66 6.87
C ASP A 309 4.73 14.08 7.95
N PHE A 310 4.43 15.13 8.72
CA PHE A 310 5.27 15.51 9.84
C PHE A 310 5.41 14.38 10.87
N PHE A 311 4.31 13.75 11.27
CA PHE A 311 4.34 12.61 12.19
C PHE A 311 5.04 11.39 11.58
N ASP A 312 4.78 11.09 10.33
CA ASP A 312 5.43 9.99 9.63
C ASP A 312 6.95 10.21 9.52
N LYS A 313 7.40 11.44 9.30
CA LYS A 313 8.83 11.80 9.25
C LYS A 313 9.54 11.49 10.58
N ILE A 314 8.94 11.89 11.70
CA ILE A 314 9.47 11.59 13.03
C ILE A 314 9.52 10.06 13.25
N PHE A 315 8.43 9.38 12.92
CA PHE A 315 8.29 7.94 13.12
C PHE A 315 9.32 7.14 12.31
N LEU A 316 9.51 7.47 11.03
CA LEU A 316 10.50 6.84 10.17
C LEU A 316 11.92 7.03 10.71
N ARG A 317 12.24 8.21 11.22
CA ARG A 317 13.55 8.48 11.83
C ARG A 317 13.77 7.62 13.06
N VAL A 318 12.76 7.53 13.94
CA VAL A 318 12.85 6.67 15.14
C VAL A 318 13.07 5.20 14.76
N ILE A 319 12.35 4.66 13.78
CA ILE A 319 12.52 3.28 13.32
C ILE A 319 13.92 3.07 12.75
N LYS A 320 14.42 4.01 11.96
CA LYS A 320 15.74 3.92 11.35
C LYS A 320 16.87 3.98 12.37
N ASP A 321 16.81 4.95 13.28
CA ASP A 321 17.90 5.22 14.23
C ASP A 321 17.86 4.29 15.46
N HIS A 322 16.68 3.74 15.78
CA HIS A 322 16.46 2.89 16.95
C HIS A 322 15.65 1.63 16.62
N PRO A 323 16.10 0.77 15.68
CA PRO A 323 15.33 -0.40 15.25
C PRO A 323 15.04 -1.38 16.41
N ASN A 324 15.93 -1.48 17.37
CA ASN A 324 15.74 -2.30 18.59
C ASN A 324 14.62 -1.81 19.51
N LYS A 325 14.19 -0.54 19.36
CA LYS A 325 13.08 0.05 20.13
C LYS A 325 11.75 0.01 19.36
N SER A 326 11.78 -0.36 18.07
CA SER A 326 10.59 -0.40 17.24
C SER A 326 9.50 -1.32 17.79
N PRO A 327 9.77 -2.54 18.31
CA PRO A 327 8.74 -3.36 18.90
C PRO A 327 8.00 -2.66 20.05
N ASP A 328 8.72 -2.03 20.96
CA ASP A 328 8.12 -1.31 22.10
C ASP A 328 7.34 -0.07 21.62
N LEU A 329 7.79 0.59 20.57
CA LEU A 329 7.10 1.72 19.95
C LEU A 329 5.71 1.30 19.46
N PHE A 330 5.64 0.24 18.63
CA PHE A 330 4.38 -0.27 18.08
C PHE A 330 3.47 -0.86 19.15
N ILE A 331 4.02 -1.63 20.09
CA ILE A 331 3.26 -2.22 21.19
C ILE A 331 2.66 -1.15 22.09
N ASN A 332 3.44 -0.12 22.47
CA ASN A 332 2.94 0.96 23.30
C ASN A 332 1.89 1.81 22.59
N LEU A 333 2.12 2.14 21.31
CA LEU A 333 1.15 2.83 20.49
C LEU A 333 -0.18 2.06 20.48
N PHE A 334 -0.15 0.78 20.12
CA PHE A 334 -1.36 -0.04 20.03
C PHE A 334 -2.01 -0.25 21.41
N ARG A 335 -1.21 -0.49 22.47
CA ARG A 335 -1.74 -0.71 23.82
C ARG A 335 -2.45 0.52 24.39
N LYS A 336 -1.84 1.72 24.28
CA LYS A 336 -2.29 2.94 24.94
C LYS A 336 -3.31 3.71 24.13
N SER A 337 -3.26 3.65 22.80
CA SER A 337 -4.21 4.38 21.96
C SER A 337 -5.60 3.78 22.02
N ASN A 338 -6.61 4.64 21.92
CA ASN A 338 -7.95 4.20 21.62
C ASN A 338 -7.96 3.57 20.21
N HIS A 339 -8.64 2.43 20.02
CA HIS A 339 -8.67 1.74 18.73
C HIS A 339 -9.30 2.61 17.62
N LYS A 340 -10.31 3.44 17.91
CA LYS A 340 -10.91 4.38 16.96
C LYS A 340 -9.89 5.39 16.45
N SER A 341 -9.17 6.03 17.39
CA SER A 341 -8.13 7.02 17.06
C SER A 341 -6.98 6.38 16.28
N PHE A 342 -6.54 5.18 16.67
CA PHE A 342 -5.52 4.42 15.98
C PHE A 342 -5.91 4.13 14.52
N ILE A 343 -7.12 3.60 14.29
CA ILE A 343 -7.59 3.25 12.96
C ILE A 343 -7.79 4.48 12.08
N LYS A 344 -8.41 5.54 12.60
CA LYS A 344 -8.59 6.79 11.86
C LYS A 344 -7.26 7.43 11.50
N PHE A 345 -6.28 7.39 12.40
CA PHE A 345 -4.93 7.88 12.14
C PHE A 345 -4.25 7.09 11.02
N LEU A 346 -4.31 5.75 11.05
CA LEU A 346 -3.76 4.90 9.98
C LEU A 346 -4.55 4.99 8.65
N SER A 347 -5.77 5.52 8.70
CA SER A 347 -6.65 5.70 7.54
C SER A 347 -6.62 7.11 6.94
N ASP A 348 -5.67 7.96 7.36
CA ASP A 348 -5.51 9.35 6.92
C ASP A 348 -6.74 10.26 7.17
N LYS A 349 -7.57 9.92 8.16
CA LYS A 349 -8.79 10.68 8.54
C LYS A 349 -8.90 10.90 10.06
N PRO A 350 -7.83 11.24 10.78
CA PRO A 350 -7.92 11.54 12.21
C PRO A 350 -8.56 12.92 12.44
N SER A 351 -9.33 13.03 13.51
CA SER A 351 -9.68 14.33 14.12
C SER A 351 -8.53 14.84 14.98
N TRP A 352 -8.61 16.07 15.44
CA TRP A 352 -7.64 16.62 16.40
C TRP A 352 -7.54 15.81 17.69
N LEU A 353 -8.67 15.32 18.22
CA LEU A 353 -8.70 14.47 19.41
C LEU A 353 -8.02 13.12 19.14
N ASP A 354 -8.17 12.57 17.95
CA ASP A 354 -7.48 11.34 17.54
C ASP A 354 -5.97 11.56 17.52
N ILE A 355 -5.50 12.69 16.99
CA ILE A 355 -4.08 13.04 16.95
C ILE A 355 -3.51 13.17 18.36
N ILE A 356 -4.19 13.89 19.25
CA ILE A 356 -3.78 14.03 20.66
C ILE A 356 -3.67 12.63 21.31
N ASN A 357 -4.65 11.78 21.11
CA ASN A 357 -4.64 10.42 21.63
C ASN A 357 -3.42 9.62 21.15
N ILE A 358 -3.07 9.72 19.85
CA ILE A 358 -1.88 9.08 19.27
C ILE A 358 -0.60 9.63 19.89
N ILE A 359 -0.45 10.96 20.00
CA ILE A 359 0.72 11.59 20.60
C ILE A 359 0.91 11.13 22.05
N MET A 360 -0.16 11.09 22.83
CA MET A 360 -0.13 10.64 24.23
C MET A 360 0.19 9.15 24.38
N SER A 361 -0.07 8.37 23.36
CA SER A 361 0.18 6.93 23.33
C SER A 361 1.63 6.57 22.96
N MET A 362 2.35 7.51 22.37
CA MET A 362 3.74 7.32 21.96
C MET A 362 4.74 7.47 23.12
N PRO A 363 5.88 6.76 23.07
CA PRO A 363 6.96 6.94 24.04
C PRO A 363 7.64 8.30 23.81
N LYS A 364 7.30 9.29 24.65
CA LYS A 364 7.68 10.72 24.48
C LYS A 364 9.18 10.93 24.27
N CYS A 365 10.03 10.33 25.13
CA CYS A 365 11.49 10.47 25.00
C CYS A 365 12.03 9.97 23.66
N LEU A 366 11.47 8.86 23.14
CA LEU A 366 11.90 8.29 21.88
C LEU A 366 11.43 9.13 20.70
N MET A 367 10.19 9.62 20.74
CA MET A 367 9.65 10.51 19.70
C MET A 367 10.35 11.86 19.68
N PHE A 368 10.71 12.39 20.85
CA PHE A 368 11.49 13.62 20.95
C PHE A 368 12.87 13.50 20.29
N LYS A 369 13.57 12.36 20.47
CA LYS A 369 14.82 12.08 19.73
C LYS A 369 14.62 12.08 18.21
N GLY A 370 13.46 11.64 17.74
CA GLY A 370 13.12 11.65 16.31
C GLY A 370 12.87 13.04 15.72
N LEU A 371 12.64 14.08 16.54
CA LEU A 371 12.54 15.47 16.08
C LEU A 371 13.89 16.02 15.61
N PHE A 372 14.98 15.60 16.24
CA PHE A 372 16.32 16.07 15.95
C PHE A 372 17.06 15.05 15.06
N LYS A 373 17.68 15.53 13.99
CA LYS A 373 18.53 14.70 13.14
C LYS A 373 19.80 14.41 13.92
N LYS A 374 20.17 13.13 14.10
CA LYS A 374 21.53 12.80 14.51
C LYS A 374 22.49 13.39 13.47
N LYS A 375 23.42 14.24 13.92
CA LYS A 375 24.55 14.70 13.10
C LYS A 375 25.46 13.54 12.76
#